data_f59a1c703322354f806e1730e38d5819
#
_entry.id   f59a1c703322354f806e1730e38d5819
#
_cell.length_a   1.000
_cell.length_b   1.000
_cell.length_c   1.000
_cell.angle_alpha   90.00
_cell.angle_beta   90.00
_cell.angle_gamma   90.00
#
_symmetry.space_group_name_H-M   'P 1'
#
loop_
_entity.id
_entity.type
_entity.pdbx_description
1 polymer ?
#
loop_
_entity_poly.entity_id
_entity_poly.type
_entity_poly.pdbx_seq_one_letter_code
_entity_poly.pdbx_strand_id
1 'polypeptide(L)'
;MDSPKQSNAAHYNDTVVRQFSIMAVVWGVVGMLVGVFIAAQLAWPELNFGIPWLSYGRLRPLHTNAVIFAFGGCALFGTSYYVVQRTCQVRLFAGPLASFTFWGWQLVILAAAISLPLGYTSGKEYAELEWPIDILITLVWVSYAIVFFGTIGIRKVRHIYVANWFYGAFILAVAVLHLVNSAAVPAGFMKSYSAYAGVQDAMVQWWYGHNAVGFFLTAGFLGMMYYFIPKQAGRPVYSYRLSIVHFWALIFTYMWAGPHHLHYTALPDWTQSVGMAFSLILLAPSWGGMINGVM
;
A
#
# COMPACT_ATOMS: atom_id res chain seq x y z
N MET A 1 6.04 -46.47 26.91
CA MET A 1 6.51 -46.07 25.55
C MET A 1 5.49 -45.07 25.01
N ASP A 2 5.68 -43.81 25.29
CA ASP A 2 4.82 -42.74 24.76
C ASP A 2 5.21 -42.47 23.30
N SER A 3 4.25 -42.69 22.40
CA SER A 3 4.41 -42.33 21.00
C SER A 3 4.66 -40.79 20.90
N PRO A 4 5.62 -40.33 20.06
CA PRO A 4 5.87 -38.91 19.91
C PRO A 4 4.60 -38.27 19.37
N LYS A 5 4.04 -37.32 20.13
CA LYS A 5 2.98 -36.41 19.65
C LYS A 5 3.48 -35.78 18.35
N GLN A 6 2.95 -36.27 17.21
CA GLN A 6 3.13 -35.57 15.93
C GLN A 6 2.69 -34.12 16.13
N SER A 7 3.64 -33.20 16.07
CA SER A 7 3.34 -31.77 16.08
C SER A 7 2.44 -31.49 14.88
N ASN A 8 1.17 -31.18 15.10
CA ASN A 8 0.27 -30.63 14.11
C ASN A 8 0.78 -29.22 13.73
N ALA A 9 1.98 -29.15 13.16
CA ALA A 9 2.52 -27.92 12.60
C ALA A 9 1.60 -27.50 11.45
N ALA A 10 0.95 -26.37 11.58
CA ALA A 10 0.11 -25.82 10.53
C ALA A 10 0.95 -25.68 9.25
N HIS A 11 0.54 -26.39 8.19
CA HIS A 11 1.24 -26.35 6.90
C HIS A 11 0.90 -25.01 6.21
N TYR A 12 1.76 -24.00 6.41
CA TYR A 12 1.56 -22.66 5.84
C TYR A 12 1.70 -22.64 4.31
N ASN A 13 1.06 -21.69 3.66
CA ASN A 13 1.22 -21.46 2.22
C ASN A 13 2.40 -20.50 2.00
N ASP A 14 3.61 -21.02 2.02
CA ASP A 14 4.82 -20.23 1.82
C ASP A 14 5.17 -20.03 0.33
N THR A 15 4.49 -20.72 -0.58
CA THR A 15 4.71 -20.57 -2.03
C THR A 15 4.39 -19.16 -2.48
N VAL A 16 3.18 -18.66 -2.18
CA VAL A 16 2.77 -17.31 -2.57
C VAL A 16 3.57 -16.23 -1.84
N VAL A 17 3.94 -16.47 -0.59
CA VAL A 17 4.83 -15.56 0.17
C VAL A 17 6.18 -15.41 -0.52
N ARG A 18 6.80 -16.55 -0.89
CA ARG A 18 8.08 -16.55 -1.61
C ARG A 18 7.98 -15.86 -2.97
N GLN A 19 6.90 -16.12 -3.72
CA GLN A 19 6.66 -15.46 -5.00
C GLN A 19 6.63 -13.94 -4.86
N PHE A 20 5.86 -13.40 -3.92
CA PHE A 20 5.81 -11.97 -3.65
C PHE A 20 7.17 -11.42 -3.19
N SER A 21 7.89 -12.16 -2.33
CA SER A 21 9.21 -11.73 -1.84
C SER A 21 10.25 -11.65 -2.95
N ILE A 22 10.27 -12.61 -3.88
CA ILE A 22 11.15 -12.58 -5.05
C ILE A 22 10.79 -11.40 -5.94
N MET A 23 9.51 -11.19 -6.24
CA MET A 23 9.07 -10.09 -7.10
C MET A 23 9.27 -8.72 -6.45
N ALA A 24 9.23 -8.61 -5.11
CA ALA A 24 9.63 -7.39 -4.43
C ALA A 24 11.08 -7.01 -4.78
N VAL A 25 12.01 -7.96 -4.71
CA VAL A 25 13.42 -7.69 -5.08
C VAL A 25 13.54 -7.34 -6.56
N VAL A 26 12.89 -8.09 -7.44
CA VAL A 26 12.93 -7.84 -8.90
C VAL A 26 12.42 -6.43 -9.22
N TRP A 27 11.23 -6.08 -8.73
CA TRP A 27 10.65 -4.76 -8.97
C TRP A 27 11.40 -3.63 -8.25
N GLY A 28 12.02 -3.93 -7.11
CA GLY A 28 12.91 -2.98 -6.44
C GLY A 28 14.10 -2.60 -7.33
N VAL A 29 14.78 -3.59 -7.90
CA VAL A 29 15.89 -3.36 -8.83
C VAL A 29 15.42 -2.59 -10.07
N VAL A 30 14.35 -3.06 -10.73
CA VAL A 30 13.81 -2.41 -11.93
C VAL A 30 13.37 -0.98 -11.66
N GLY A 31 12.59 -0.77 -10.60
CA GLY A 31 12.08 0.56 -10.24
C GLY A 31 13.21 1.54 -9.91
N MET A 32 14.24 1.11 -9.18
CA MET A 32 15.39 1.95 -8.87
C MET A 32 16.24 2.26 -10.11
N LEU A 33 16.41 1.30 -11.02
CA LEU A 33 17.12 1.55 -12.31
C LEU A 33 16.39 2.60 -13.13
N VAL A 34 15.06 2.54 -13.25
CA VAL A 34 14.28 3.60 -13.90
C VAL A 34 14.50 4.95 -13.20
N GLY A 35 14.55 4.96 -11.86
CA GLY A 35 14.83 6.17 -11.06
C GLY A 35 16.20 6.77 -11.37
N VAL A 36 17.25 5.95 -11.44
CA VAL A 36 18.59 6.41 -11.82
C VAL A 36 18.60 6.97 -13.24
N PHE A 37 17.92 6.31 -14.16
CA PHE A 37 17.83 6.77 -15.54
C PHE A 37 17.13 8.14 -15.66
N ILE A 38 15.98 8.33 -15.02
CA ILE A 38 15.27 9.61 -15.06
C ILE A 38 16.03 10.72 -14.32
N ALA A 39 16.78 10.37 -13.26
CA ALA A 39 17.66 11.33 -12.59
C ALA A 39 18.80 11.79 -13.53
N ALA A 40 19.37 10.85 -14.32
CA ALA A 40 20.35 11.18 -15.34
C ALA A 40 19.77 12.09 -16.45
N GLN A 41 18.50 11.89 -16.85
CA GLN A 41 17.82 12.75 -17.82
C GLN A 41 17.67 14.21 -17.35
N LEU A 42 17.61 14.45 -16.03
CA LEU A 42 17.60 15.82 -15.49
C LEU A 42 18.96 16.52 -15.61
N ALA A 43 20.05 15.75 -15.53
CA ALA A 43 21.42 16.25 -15.71
C ALA A 43 21.83 16.33 -17.17
N TRP A 44 21.38 15.39 -17.98
CA TRP A 44 21.69 15.25 -19.40
C TRP A 44 20.38 15.06 -20.20
N PRO A 45 19.74 16.16 -20.64
CA PRO A 45 18.46 16.09 -21.37
C PRO A 45 18.51 15.29 -22.68
N GLU A 46 19.71 15.13 -23.27
CA GLU A 46 19.95 14.32 -24.47
C GLU A 46 19.54 12.85 -24.27
N LEU A 47 19.54 12.36 -23.03
CA LEU A 47 19.08 11.01 -22.69
C LEU A 47 17.57 10.79 -22.88
N ASN A 48 16.80 11.82 -23.24
CA ASN A 48 15.43 11.64 -23.71
C ASN A 48 15.39 11.13 -25.17
N PHE A 49 16.50 11.20 -25.90
CA PHE A 49 16.68 10.70 -27.29
C PHE A 49 15.64 11.20 -28.29
N GLY A 50 14.81 12.18 -27.95
CA GLY A 50 13.66 12.59 -28.76
C GLY A 50 12.56 11.51 -28.89
N ILE A 51 12.59 10.48 -28.06
CA ILE A 51 11.65 9.35 -28.09
C ILE A 51 10.55 9.58 -27.05
N PRO A 52 9.28 9.74 -27.47
CA PRO A 52 8.20 10.10 -26.53
C PRO A 52 8.05 9.17 -25.32
N TRP A 53 8.10 7.85 -25.52
CA TRP A 53 7.94 6.87 -24.44
C TRP A 53 9.14 6.74 -23.49
N LEU A 54 10.29 7.33 -23.86
CA LEU A 54 11.48 7.41 -22.99
C LEU A 54 11.62 8.78 -22.31
N SER A 55 10.72 9.72 -22.57
CA SER A 55 10.79 11.05 -21.98
C SER A 55 10.64 10.99 -20.46
N TYR A 56 11.35 11.89 -19.75
CA TYR A 56 11.28 12.03 -18.31
C TYR A 56 9.84 12.08 -17.79
N GLY A 57 8.98 12.89 -18.43
CA GLY A 57 7.60 13.07 -18.01
C GLY A 57 6.74 11.80 -18.06
N ARG A 58 7.10 10.81 -18.90
CA ARG A 58 6.41 9.51 -18.97
C ARG A 58 7.05 8.45 -18.09
N LEU A 59 8.36 8.50 -17.89
CA LEU A 59 9.08 7.55 -17.05
C LEU A 59 8.98 7.91 -15.55
N ARG A 60 8.78 9.18 -15.20
CA ARG A 60 8.66 9.59 -13.80
C ARG A 60 7.48 8.93 -13.09
N PRO A 61 6.23 8.97 -13.60
CA PRO A 61 5.13 8.21 -12.99
C PRO A 61 5.35 6.70 -13.01
N LEU A 62 6.00 6.15 -14.05
CA LEU A 62 6.39 4.74 -14.10
C LEU A 62 7.33 4.38 -12.94
N HIS A 63 8.37 5.19 -12.69
CA HIS A 63 9.29 5.00 -11.57
C HIS A 63 8.55 5.02 -10.23
N THR A 64 7.72 6.02 -10.02
CA THR A 64 6.95 6.18 -8.77
C THR A 64 6.04 4.97 -8.52
N ASN A 65 5.28 4.55 -9.53
CA ASN A 65 4.42 3.36 -9.42
C ASN A 65 5.23 2.07 -9.21
N ALA A 66 6.36 1.92 -9.89
CA ALA A 66 7.22 0.74 -9.73
C ALA A 66 7.79 0.63 -8.31
N VAL A 67 8.23 1.73 -7.72
CA VAL A 67 8.81 1.72 -6.37
C VAL A 67 7.73 1.56 -5.30
N ILE A 68 6.63 2.30 -5.39
CA ILE A 68 5.59 2.25 -4.35
C ILE A 68 4.77 0.96 -4.46
N PHE A 69 4.21 0.68 -5.64
CA PHE A 69 3.20 -0.37 -5.80
C PHE A 69 3.78 -1.70 -6.26
N ALA A 70 4.78 -1.71 -7.15
CA ALA A 70 5.38 -2.97 -7.56
C ALA A 70 6.35 -3.49 -6.48
N PHE A 71 7.35 -2.73 -6.10
CA PHE A 71 8.29 -3.11 -5.05
C PHE A 71 7.63 -3.15 -3.68
N GLY A 72 7.17 -2.00 -3.19
CA GLY A 72 6.53 -1.88 -1.86
C GLY A 72 5.27 -2.74 -1.74
N GLY A 73 4.43 -2.76 -2.78
CA GLY A 73 3.23 -3.61 -2.80
C GLY A 73 3.54 -5.09 -2.69
N CYS A 74 4.48 -5.62 -3.48
CA CYS A 74 4.90 -7.02 -3.36
C CYS A 74 5.47 -7.34 -1.97
N ALA A 75 6.25 -6.44 -1.39
CA ALA A 75 6.78 -6.61 -0.03
C ALA A 75 5.63 -6.67 1.01
N LEU A 76 4.63 -5.80 0.90
CA LEU A 76 3.50 -5.74 1.82
C LEU A 76 2.54 -6.93 1.65
N PHE A 77 2.23 -7.35 0.43
CA PHE A 77 1.44 -8.57 0.19
C PHE A 77 2.15 -9.82 0.76
N GLY A 78 3.43 -9.97 0.45
CA GLY A 78 4.21 -11.13 0.90
C GLY A 78 4.30 -11.19 2.42
N THR A 79 4.64 -10.07 3.07
CA THR A 79 4.79 -10.01 4.53
C THR A 79 3.46 -10.11 5.26
N SER A 80 2.38 -9.52 4.77
CA SER A 80 1.06 -9.66 5.39
C SER A 80 0.55 -11.11 5.33
N TYR A 81 0.73 -11.80 4.20
CA TYR A 81 0.41 -13.22 4.07
C TYR A 81 1.28 -14.10 4.96
N TYR A 82 2.55 -13.75 5.12
CA TYR A 82 3.43 -14.43 6.05
C TYR A 82 2.97 -14.25 7.50
N VAL A 83 2.74 -13.00 7.91
CA VAL A 83 2.41 -12.63 9.29
C VAL A 83 1.05 -13.17 9.71
N VAL A 84 0.01 -13.02 8.88
CA VAL A 84 -1.35 -13.44 9.24
C VAL A 84 -1.44 -14.95 9.47
N GLN A 85 -0.77 -15.77 8.66
CA GLN A 85 -0.75 -17.21 8.86
C GLN A 85 -0.15 -17.60 10.21
N ARG A 86 0.98 -16.98 10.57
CA ARG A 86 1.73 -17.32 11.76
C ARG A 86 1.07 -16.82 13.04
N THR A 87 0.54 -15.61 13.00
CA THR A 87 -0.17 -15.02 14.14
C THR A 87 -1.55 -15.65 14.36
N CYS A 88 -2.19 -16.15 13.32
CA CYS A 88 -3.46 -16.87 13.38
C CYS A 88 -3.29 -18.39 13.54
N GLN A 89 -2.07 -18.93 13.39
CA GLN A 89 -1.74 -20.36 13.45
C GLN A 89 -2.56 -21.22 12.47
N VAL A 90 -2.83 -20.67 11.28
CA VAL A 90 -3.58 -21.36 10.20
C VAL A 90 -2.95 -21.10 8.85
N ARG A 91 -3.20 -21.97 7.89
CA ARG A 91 -2.88 -21.76 6.48
C ARG A 91 -3.74 -20.61 5.92
N LEU A 92 -3.26 -19.93 4.87
CA LEU A 92 -4.05 -18.93 4.16
C LEU A 92 -5.40 -19.50 3.72
N PHE A 93 -6.45 -18.73 4.00
CA PHE A 93 -7.77 -18.98 3.47
C PHE A 93 -7.75 -18.91 1.94
N ALA A 94 -8.48 -19.80 1.27
CA ALA A 94 -8.63 -19.83 -0.19
C ALA A 94 -7.29 -19.71 -0.96
N GLY A 95 -6.41 -20.70 -0.82
CA GLY A 95 -5.10 -20.73 -1.48
C GLY A 95 -5.09 -20.39 -2.98
N PRO A 96 -6.04 -20.89 -3.81
CA PRO A 96 -6.15 -20.49 -5.22
C PRO A 96 -6.39 -18.99 -5.39
N LEU A 97 -7.17 -18.35 -4.52
CA LEU A 97 -7.41 -16.91 -4.55
C LEU A 97 -6.15 -16.10 -4.17
N ALA A 98 -5.33 -16.65 -3.24
CA ALA A 98 -4.02 -16.04 -2.93
C ALA A 98 -3.07 -16.10 -4.15
N SER A 99 -3.11 -17.16 -4.93
CA SER A 99 -2.36 -17.25 -6.20
C SER A 99 -2.91 -16.29 -7.25
N PHE A 100 -4.24 -16.14 -7.36
CA PHE A 100 -4.85 -15.14 -8.21
C PHE A 100 -4.43 -13.72 -7.82
N THR A 101 -4.39 -13.40 -6.53
CA THR A 101 -3.88 -12.11 -6.03
C THR A 101 -2.45 -11.85 -6.51
N PHE A 102 -1.58 -12.85 -6.45
CA PHE A 102 -0.19 -12.72 -6.93
C PHE A 102 -0.13 -12.42 -8.43
N TRP A 103 -0.72 -13.26 -9.26
CA TRP A 103 -0.64 -13.11 -10.71
C TRP A 103 -1.40 -11.90 -11.22
N GLY A 104 -2.55 -11.60 -10.63
CA GLY A 104 -3.32 -10.38 -10.93
C GLY A 104 -2.52 -9.11 -10.62
N TRP A 105 -1.80 -9.09 -9.48
CA TRP A 105 -0.93 -7.96 -9.16
C TRP A 105 0.23 -7.81 -10.15
N GLN A 106 0.85 -8.93 -10.57
CA GLN A 106 1.88 -8.86 -11.62
C GLN A 106 1.31 -8.34 -12.95
N LEU A 107 0.08 -8.71 -13.30
CA LEU A 107 -0.59 -8.22 -14.49
C LEU A 107 -0.87 -6.71 -14.40
N VAL A 108 -1.30 -6.20 -13.24
CA VAL A 108 -1.45 -4.75 -12.99
C VAL A 108 -0.12 -4.02 -13.21
N ILE A 109 0.98 -4.54 -12.65
CA ILE A 109 2.31 -3.94 -12.80
C ILE A 109 2.73 -3.91 -14.28
N LEU A 110 2.52 -4.99 -15.01
CA LEU A 110 2.84 -5.05 -16.44
C LEU A 110 1.98 -4.07 -17.25
N ALA A 111 0.67 -3.99 -16.95
CA ALA A 111 -0.23 -3.03 -17.60
C ALA A 111 0.22 -1.58 -17.36
N ALA A 112 0.64 -1.25 -16.14
CA ALA A 112 1.20 0.06 -15.80
C ALA A 112 2.52 0.33 -16.54
N ALA A 113 3.40 -0.67 -16.61
CA ALA A 113 4.69 -0.57 -17.30
C ALA A 113 4.54 -0.32 -18.83
N ILE A 114 3.41 -0.71 -19.40
CA ILE A 114 3.10 -0.47 -20.82
C ILE A 114 2.35 0.86 -20.99
N SER A 115 1.29 1.09 -20.20
CA SER A 115 0.37 2.22 -20.40
C SER A 115 1.03 3.57 -20.11
N LEU A 116 1.82 3.68 -19.04
CA LEU A 116 2.41 4.95 -18.62
C LEU A 116 3.44 5.49 -19.64
N PRO A 117 4.41 4.69 -20.17
CA PRO A 117 5.29 5.15 -21.24
C PRO A 117 4.55 5.51 -22.54
N LEU A 118 3.45 4.82 -22.83
CA LEU A 118 2.61 5.15 -23.99
C LEU A 118 1.80 6.44 -23.80
N GLY A 119 1.77 6.99 -22.57
CA GLY A 119 1.10 8.24 -22.25
C GLY A 119 -0.36 8.09 -21.84
N TYR A 120 -0.83 6.87 -21.57
CA TYR A 120 -2.14 6.63 -20.99
C TYR A 120 -2.10 6.86 -19.50
N THR A 121 -2.60 7.99 -19.05
CA THR A 121 -2.59 8.41 -17.65
C THR A 121 -3.75 9.32 -17.31
N SER A 122 -4.31 9.17 -16.11
CA SER A 122 -5.29 10.10 -15.54
C SER A 122 -4.66 11.42 -15.09
N GLY A 123 -3.33 11.46 -14.89
CA GLY A 123 -2.59 12.60 -14.37
C GLY A 123 -2.70 12.78 -12.84
N LYS A 124 -3.37 11.88 -12.13
CA LYS A 124 -3.45 11.92 -10.66
C LYS A 124 -2.22 11.29 -10.02
N GLU A 125 -1.56 12.02 -9.12
CA GLU A 125 -0.38 11.54 -8.41
C GLU A 125 -0.66 10.27 -7.61
N TYR A 126 0.15 9.23 -7.79
CA TYR A 126 0.00 7.88 -7.21
C TYR A 126 -1.27 7.12 -7.64
N ALA A 127 -2.01 7.64 -8.61
CA ALA A 127 -3.23 7.05 -9.17
C ALA A 127 -3.32 7.36 -10.68
N GLU A 128 -2.17 7.27 -11.35
CA GLU A 128 -2.03 7.67 -12.75
C GLU A 128 -2.72 6.72 -13.73
N LEU A 129 -3.08 5.50 -13.30
CA LEU A 129 -3.61 4.47 -14.17
C LEU A 129 -5.04 4.80 -14.64
N GLU A 130 -5.40 4.29 -15.80
CA GLU A 130 -6.71 4.52 -16.40
C GLU A 130 -7.71 3.43 -15.98
N TRP A 131 -8.99 3.75 -16.07
CA TRP A 131 -10.13 3.00 -15.57
C TRP A 131 -10.12 1.48 -15.81
N PRO A 132 -9.65 0.91 -16.95
CA PRO A 132 -9.62 -0.55 -17.10
C PRO A 132 -8.64 -1.22 -16.13
N ILE A 133 -7.50 -0.55 -15.86
CA ILE A 133 -6.50 -1.05 -14.92
C ILE A 133 -7.00 -0.85 -13.48
N ASP A 134 -7.70 0.25 -13.18
CA ASP A 134 -8.31 0.49 -11.87
C ASP A 134 -9.34 -0.59 -11.50
N ILE A 135 -10.12 -1.07 -12.48
CA ILE A 135 -11.03 -2.20 -12.27
C ILE A 135 -10.23 -3.47 -11.92
N LEU A 136 -9.15 -3.74 -12.64
CA LEU A 136 -8.29 -4.90 -12.36
C LEU A 136 -7.65 -4.80 -10.96
N ILE A 137 -7.17 -3.61 -10.58
CA ILE A 137 -6.68 -3.34 -9.21
C ILE A 137 -7.75 -3.66 -8.18
N THR A 138 -8.98 -3.19 -8.40
CA THR A 138 -10.11 -3.45 -7.50
C THR A 138 -10.35 -4.95 -7.32
N LEU A 139 -10.38 -5.72 -8.41
CA LEU A 139 -10.60 -7.18 -8.35
C LEU A 139 -9.48 -7.89 -7.56
N VAL A 140 -8.23 -7.53 -7.83
CA VAL A 140 -7.08 -8.09 -7.12
C VAL A 140 -7.11 -7.69 -5.65
N TRP A 141 -7.45 -6.45 -5.33
CA TRP A 141 -7.51 -5.95 -3.96
C TRP A 141 -8.62 -6.60 -3.15
N VAL A 142 -9.80 -6.79 -3.72
CA VAL A 142 -10.90 -7.55 -3.09
C VAL A 142 -10.47 -8.99 -2.82
N SER A 143 -9.80 -9.63 -3.78
CA SER A 143 -9.26 -10.98 -3.59
C SER A 143 -8.27 -11.04 -2.44
N TYR A 144 -7.38 -10.07 -2.34
CA TYR A 144 -6.44 -9.92 -1.24
C TYR A 144 -7.14 -9.77 0.11
N ALA A 145 -8.15 -8.88 0.18
CA ALA A 145 -8.96 -8.67 1.37
C ALA A 145 -9.67 -9.97 1.83
N ILE A 146 -10.27 -10.71 0.92
CA ILE A 146 -10.94 -11.98 1.21
C ILE A 146 -9.94 -12.99 1.80
N VAL A 147 -8.75 -13.13 1.21
CA VAL A 147 -7.73 -14.06 1.70
C VAL A 147 -7.25 -13.64 3.09
N PHE A 148 -6.94 -12.37 3.31
CA PHE A 148 -6.42 -11.87 4.57
C PHE A 148 -7.45 -11.97 5.69
N PHE A 149 -8.65 -11.41 5.51
CA PHE A 149 -9.69 -11.43 6.52
C PHE A 149 -10.30 -12.82 6.72
N GLY A 150 -10.40 -13.62 5.65
CA GLY A 150 -10.77 -15.02 5.74
C GLY A 150 -9.79 -15.83 6.60
N THR A 151 -8.49 -15.56 6.49
CA THR A 151 -7.47 -16.19 7.35
C THR A 151 -7.64 -15.77 8.81
N ILE A 152 -7.95 -14.50 9.08
CA ILE A 152 -8.30 -14.06 10.44
C ILE A 152 -9.58 -14.73 10.93
N GLY A 153 -10.58 -14.91 10.07
CA GLY A 153 -11.85 -15.55 10.42
C GLY A 153 -11.70 -16.99 10.91
N ILE A 154 -10.78 -17.75 10.30
CA ILE A 154 -10.51 -19.17 10.66
C ILE A 154 -9.37 -19.35 11.66
N ARG A 155 -8.92 -18.27 12.32
CA ARG A 155 -7.79 -18.31 13.27
C ARG A 155 -8.01 -19.31 14.40
N LYS A 156 -6.93 -19.94 14.85
CA LYS A 156 -6.95 -20.88 16.00
C LYS A 156 -6.62 -20.19 17.34
N VAL A 157 -6.31 -18.91 17.33
CA VAL A 157 -6.01 -18.09 18.51
C VAL A 157 -7.17 -17.15 18.80
N ARG A 158 -7.41 -16.80 20.07
CA ARG A 158 -8.53 -15.94 20.45
C ARG A 158 -8.29 -14.46 20.08
N HIS A 159 -7.09 -13.98 20.27
CA HIS A 159 -6.72 -12.58 20.02
C HIS A 159 -6.31 -12.36 18.57
N ILE A 160 -6.40 -11.12 18.10
CA ILE A 160 -5.84 -10.66 16.86
C ILE A 160 -4.61 -9.83 17.20
N TYR A 161 -3.44 -10.27 16.73
CA TYR A 161 -2.17 -9.61 17.03
C TYR A 161 -2.10 -8.23 16.39
N VAL A 162 -1.44 -7.26 17.05
CA VAL A 162 -1.40 -5.85 16.64
C VAL A 162 -0.92 -5.63 15.20
N ALA A 163 0.02 -6.44 14.71
CA ALA A 163 0.44 -6.37 13.31
C ALA A 163 -0.73 -6.54 12.33
N ASN A 164 -1.67 -7.43 12.66
CA ASN A 164 -2.86 -7.66 11.82
C ASN A 164 -3.86 -6.50 11.89
N TRP A 165 -3.86 -5.68 12.95
CA TRP A 165 -4.67 -4.47 12.98
C TRP A 165 -4.19 -3.47 11.93
N PHE A 166 -2.88 -3.25 11.86
CA PHE A 166 -2.26 -2.36 10.88
C PHE A 166 -2.46 -2.85 9.45
N TYR A 167 -2.26 -4.14 9.18
CA TYR A 167 -2.55 -4.71 7.86
C TYR A 167 -4.04 -4.65 7.52
N GLY A 168 -4.93 -4.88 8.47
CA GLY A 168 -6.38 -4.74 8.25
C GLY A 168 -6.77 -3.31 7.92
N ALA A 169 -6.23 -2.31 8.64
CA ALA A 169 -6.44 -0.90 8.36
C ALA A 169 -5.89 -0.51 6.97
N PHE A 170 -4.68 -0.97 6.63
CA PHE A 170 -4.09 -0.82 5.30
C PHE A 170 -5.03 -1.35 4.20
N ILE A 171 -5.53 -2.57 4.34
CA ILE A 171 -6.38 -3.19 3.31
C ILE A 171 -7.69 -2.43 3.13
N LEU A 172 -8.37 -2.10 4.23
CA LEU A 172 -9.67 -1.43 4.18
C LEU A 172 -9.56 0.02 3.71
N ALA A 173 -8.60 0.76 4.26
CA ALA A 173 -8.42 2.16 3.89
C ALA A 173 -8.03 2.31 2.41
N VAL A 174 -7.08 1.52 1.92
CA VAL A 174 -6.64 1.58 0.52
C VAL A 174 -7.77 1.20 -0.44
N ALA A 175 -8.63 0.24 -0.08
CA ALA A 175 -9.82 -0.06 -0.89
C ALA A 175 -10.72 1.18 -1.07
N VAL A 176 -11.05 1.87 0.02
CA VAL A 176 -11.88 3.09 -0.01
C VAL A 176 -11.18 4.21 -0.77
N LEU A 177 -9.90 4.42 -0.49
CA LEU A 177 -9.08 5.45 -1.15
C LEU A 177 -9.06 5.26 -2.67
N HIS A 178 -8.80 4.03 -3.11
CA HIS A 178 -8.74 3.69 -4.52
C HIS A 178 -10.12 3.92 -5.21
N LEU A 179 -11.19 3.38 -4.65
CA LEU A 179 -12.53 3.52 -5.23
C LEU A 179 -12.98 4.98 -5.34
N VAL A 180 -12.71 5.79 -4.30
CA VAL A 180 -13.11 7.20 -4.29
C VAL A 180 -12.26 8.01 -5.26
N ASN A 181 -10.93 7.86 -5.22
CA ASN A 181 -10.06 8.70 -6.05
C ASN A 181 -10.07 8.32 -7.54
N SER A 182 -10.25 7.03 -7.86
CA SER A 182 -10.34 6.53 -9.23
C SER A 182 -11.74 6.64 -9.83
N ALA A 183 -12.71 7.26 -9.10
CA ALA A 183 -14.04 7.52 -9.64
C ALA A 183 -13.94 8.43 -10.88
N ALA A 184 -14.30 7.88 -12.05
CA ALA A 184 -14.13 8.53 -13.33
C ALA A 184 -15.28 8.19 -14.29
N VAL A 185 -15.48 9.05 -15.28
CA VAL A 185 -16.41 8.85 -16.39
C VAL A 185 -15.58 8.39 -17.60
N PRO A 186 -15.71 7.13 -18.04
CA PRO A 186 -15.01 6.66 -19.23
C PRO A 186 -15.44 7.43 -20.49
N ALA A 187 -14.47 7.93 -21.24
CA ALA A 187 -14.68 8.59 -22.54
C ALA A 187 -14.22 7.72 -23.72
N GLY A 188 -13.49 6.65 -23.45
CA GLY A 188 -13.01 5.68 -24.41
C GLY A 188 -12.12 4.65 -23.72
N PHE A 189 -11.63 3.68 -24.49
CA PHE A 189 -10.65 2.73 -23.95
C PHE A 189 -9.37 3.46 -23.55
N MET A 190 -8.91 3.25 -22.30
CA MET A 190 -7.74 3.92 -21.72
C MET A 190 -7.82 5.46 -21.73
N LYS A 191 -9.06 6.00 -21.60
CA LYS A 191 -9.30 7.42 -21.45
C LYS A 191 -10.56 7.67 -20.60
N SER A 192 -10.41 8.49 -19.58
CA SER A 192 -11.51 8.91 -18.71
C SER A 192 -11.34 10.35 -18.24
N TYR A 193 -12.38 10.87 -17.61
CA TYR A 193 -12.38 12.15 -16.91
C TYR A 193 -12.76 11.93 -15.45
N SER A 194 -12.14 12.68 -14.53
CA SER A 194 -12.50 12.62 -13.12
C SER A 194 -13.99 12.88 -12.89
N ALA A 195 -14.59 12.14 -11.94
CA ALA A 195 -15.94 12.42 -11.47
C ALA A 195 -16.04 13.73 -10.68
N TYR A 196 -14.92 14.29 -10.29
CA TYR A 196 -14.80 15.53 -9.51
C TYR A 196 -14.29 16.67 -10.39
N ALA A 197 -14.62 17.90 -10.03
CA ALA A 197 -14.26 19.08 -10.81
C ALA A 197 -13.55 20.14 -9.96
N GLY A 198 -12.64 20.88 -10.60
CA GLY A 198 -11.97 22.03 -10.00
C GLY A 198 -11.18 21.69 -8.74
N VAL A 199 -11.28 22.54 -7.72
CA VAL A 199 -10.55 22.37 -6.45
C VAL A 199 -11.01 21.14 -5.67
N GLN A 200 -12.23 20.65 -5.90
CA GLN A 200 -12.72 19.43 -5.27
C GLN A 200 -11.99 18.19 -5.79
N ASP A 201 -11.62 18.15 -7.08
CA ASP A 201 -10.79 17.09 -7.63
C ASP A 201 -9.39 17.09 -6.97
N ALA A 202 -8.79 18.26 -6.79
CA ALA A 202 -7.54 18.40 -6.06
C ALA A 202 -7.64 17.94 -4.59
N MET A 203 -8.76 18.26 -3.92
CA MET A 203 -9.01 17.82 -2.54
C MET A 203 -9.13 16.30 -2.43
N VAL A 204 -9.91 15.66 -3.30
CA VAL A 204 -10.05 14.19 -3.33
C VAL A 204 -8.73 13.54 -3.69
N GLN A 205 -7.99 14.07 -4.66
CA GLN A 205 -6.70 13.56 -5.06
C GLN A 205 -5.68 13.64 -3.91
N TRP A 206 -5.65 14.72 -3.14
CA TRP A 206 -4.71 14.84 -2.03
C TRP A 206 -5.20 14.21 -0.71
N TRP A 207 -6.51 14.03 -0.55
CA TRP A 207 -7.01 13.11 0.45
C TRP A 207 -6.51 11.67 0.16
N TYR A 208 -6.57 11.24 -1.11
CA TYR A 208 -5.99 9.97 -1.54
C TYR A 208 -4.46 9.96 -1.39
N GLY A 209 -3.75 10.93 -1.94
CA GLY A 209 -2.28 10.94 -1.95
C GLY A 209 -1.67 10.92 -0.55
N HIS A 210 -2.20 11.73 0.37
CA HIS A 210 -1.81 11.73 1.76
C HIS A 210 -2.09 10.38 2.44
N ASN A 211 -3.30 9.86 2.26
CA ASN A 211 -3.71 8.61 2.89
C ASN A 211 -3.08 7.37 2.22
N ALA A 212 -2.69 7.43 0.96
CA ALA A 212 -1.89 6.37 0.33
C ALA A 212 -0.54 6.23 1.05
N VAL A 213 0.12 7.33 1.38
CA VAL A 213 1.34 7.29 2.20
C VAL A 213 1.03 6.79 3.62
N GLY A 214 -0.07 7.24 4.23
CA GLY A 214 -0.46 6.86 5.59
C GLY A 214 -0.91 5.41 5.74
N PHE A 215 -1.65 4.90 4.79
CA PHE A 215 -2.20 3.54 4.89
C PHE A 215 -1.46 2.53 4.04
N PHE A 216 -1.16 2.81 2.79
CA PHE A 216 -0.39 1.86 1.99
C PHE A 216 1.04 1.72 2.53
N LEU A 217 1.74 2.80 2.75
CA LEU A 217 3.11 2.74 3.27
C LEU A 217 3.14 2.64 4.80
N THR A 218 2.71 3.66 5.53
CA THR A 218 2.92 3.70 6.98
C THR A 218 2.21 2.56 7.71
N ALA A 219 0.90 2.35 7.54
CA ALA A 219 0.19 1.27 8.23
C ALA A 219 0.69 -0.11 7.76
N GLY A 220 0.94 -0.31 6.47
CA GLY A 220 1.51 -1.54 5.94
C GLY A 220 2.87 -1.88 6.55
N PHE A 221 3.80 -0.92 6.56
CA PHE A 221 5.11 -1.11 7.17
C PHE A 221 5.07 -1.25 8.68
N LEU A 222 4.16 -0.57 9.38
CA LEU A 222 3.95 -0.79 10.82
C LEU A 222 3.47 -2.22 11.10
N GLY A 223 2.63 -2.80 10.23
CA GLY A 223 2.29 -4.22 10.32
C GLY A 223 3.52 -5.13 10.28
N MET A 224 4.49 -4.84 9.39
CA MET A 224 5.77 -5.54 9.35
C MET A 224 6.58 -5.30 10.63
N MET A 225 6.75 -4.07 11.06
CA MET A 225 7.56 -3.68 12.21
C MET A 225 7.04 -4.33 13.49
N TYR A 226 5.75 -4.28 13.75
CA TYR A 226 5.14 -4.90 14.94
C TYR A 226 5.29 -6.42 15.02
N TYR A 227 5.57 -7.09 13.90
CA TYR A 227 5.88 -8.52 13.91
C TYR A 227 7.38 -8.80 13.94
N PHE A 228 8.15 -8.19 13.04
CA PHE A 228 9.55 -8.57 12.85
C PHE A 228 10.48 -7.98 13.90
N ILE A 229 10.26 -6.76 14.40
CA ILE A 229 11.12 -6.15 15.41
C ILE A 229 11.09 -6.96 16.72
N PRO A 230 9.92 -7.23 17.33
CA PRO A 230 9.86 -8.04 18.56
C PRO A 230 10.45 -9.44 18.36
N LYS A 231 10.20 -10.03 17.19
CA LYS A 231 10.70 -11.37 16.87
C LYS A 231 12.22 -11.41 16.76
N GLN A 232 12.85 -10.42 16.13
CA GLN A 232 14.30 -10.33 16.00
C GLN A 232 14.97 -9.93 17.32
N ALA A 233 14.33 -9.05 18.08
CA ALA A 233 14.81 -8.68 19.42
C ALA A 233 14.65 -9.80 20.46
N GLY A 234 13.89 -10.86 20.16
CA GLY A 234 13.64 -11.97 21.08
C GLY A 234 12.80 -11.59 22.31
N ARG A 235 12.03 -10.50 22.23
CA ARG A 235 11.20 -9.99 23.34
C ARG A 235 9.88 -9.41 22.83
N PRO A 236 8.83 -9.34 23.69
CA PRO A 236 7.54 -8.77 23.30
C PRO A 236 7.65 -7.27 23.02
N VAL A 237 6.63 -6.71 22.36
CA VAL A 237 6.46 -5.26 22.22
C VAL A 237 6.54 -4.60 23.61
N TYR A 238 7.25 -3.49 23.69
CA TYR A 238 7.48 -2.76 24.97
C TYR A 238 6.19 -2.47 25.72
N SER A 239 5.18 -1.92 25.06
CA SER A 239 3.89 -1.64 25.66
C SER A 239 2.71 -1.96 24.75
N TYR A 240 1.95 -2.97 25.13
CA TYR A 240 0.70 -3.29 24.42
C TYR A 240 -0.34 -2.16 24.50
N ARG A 241 -0.43 -1.48 25.65
CA ARG A 241 -1.32 -0.33 25.81
C ARG A 241 -0.94 0.82 24.88
N LEU A 242 0.37 1.08 24.74
CA LEU A 242 0.88 2.08 23.82
C LEU A 242 0.62 1.69 22.37
N SER A 243 0.63 0.40 22.03
CA SER A 243 0.25 -0.09 20.69
C SER A 243 -1.21 0.22 20.37
N ILE A 244 -2.12 0.11 21.34
CA ILE A 244 -3.54 0.47 21.16
C ILE A 244 -3.68 1.98 20.90
N VAL A 245 -3.02 2.80 21.72
CA VAL A 245 -3.04 4.27 21.54
C VAL A 245 -2.44 4.64 20.19
N HIS A 246 -1.29 4.10 19.87
CA HIS A 246 -0.61 4.33 18.58
C HIS A 246 -1.54 3.99 17.41
N PHE A 247 -2.11 2.78 17.39
CA PHE A 247 -2.97 2.33 16.31
C PHE A 247 -4.18 3.25 16.11
N TRP A 248 -5.00 3.41 17.14
CA TRP A 248 -6.25 4.17 17.01
C TRP A 248 -6.02 5.66 16.75
N ALA A 249 -5.05 6.26 17.45
CA ALA A 249 -4.72 7.65 17.22
C ALA A 249 -4.18 7.88 15.81
N LEU A 250 -3.29 6.99 15.30
CA LEU A 250 -2.74 7.10 13.95
C LEU A 250 -3.85 6.98 12.91
N ILE A 251 -4.63 5.89 12.96
CA ILE A 251 -5.66 5.63 11.95
C ILE A 251 -6.69 6.76 11.89
N PHE A 252 -7.13 7.25 13.05
CA PHE A 252 -8.11 8.33 13.10
C PHE A 252 -7.54 9.67 12.61
N THR A 253 -6.38 10.06 13.12
CA THR A 253 -5.86 11.41 12.82
C THR A 253 -5.28 11.51 11.40
N TYR A 254 -4.67 10.44 10.89
CA TYR A 254 -4.07 10.45 9.57
C TYR A 254 -5.10 10.71 8.47
N MET A 255 -6.30 10.14 8.62
CA MET A 255 -7.37 10.24 7.62
C MET A 255 -7.74 11.69 7.27
N TRP A 256 -7.62 12.61 8.22
CA TRP A 256 -8.09 13.99 8.10
C TRP A 256 -6.98 15.02 7.81
N ALA A 257 -5.73 14.62 7.86
CA ALA A 257 -4.60 15.53 7.65
C ALA A 257 -4.35 15.89 6.18
N GLY A 258 -4.95 15.19 5.22
CA GLY A 258 -4.74 15.36 3.77
C GLY A 258 -4.80 16.80 3.24
N PRO A 259 -5.75 17.65 3.67
CA PRO A 259 -5.81 19.03 3.20
C PRO A 259 -4.56 19.88 3.48
N HIS A 260 -3.62 19.42 4.32
CA HIS A 260 -2.35 20.11 4.54
C HIS A 260 -1.48 20.21 3.26
N HIS A 261 -1.73 19.39 2.26
CA HIS A 261 -1.08 19.50 0.94
C HIS A 261 -1.60 20.68 0.11
N LEU A 262 -2.70 21.30 0.51
CA LEU A 262 -3.43 22.31 -0.26
C LEU A 262 -3.62 23.62 0.53
N HIS A 263 -2.69 23.96 1.41
CA HIS A 263 -2.68 25.26 2.08
C HIS A 263 -2.53 26.40 1.04
N TYR A 264 -3.19 27.52 1.33
CA TYR A 264 -3.19 28.70 0.47
C TYR A 264 -3.77 28.47 -0.94
N THR A 265 -4.63 27.45 -1.09
CA THR A 265 -5.37 27.20 -2.32
C THR A 265 -6.82 27.70 -2.22
N ALA A 266 -7.62 27.50 -3.26
CA ALA A 266 -9.02 27.86 -3.28
C ALA A 266 -9.94 26.93 -2.44
N LEU A 267 -9.38 26.02 -1.64
CA LEU A 267 -10.17 25.23 -0.68
C LEU A 267 -10.73 26.13 0.42
N PRO A 268 -11.92 25.80 0.97
CA PRO A 268 -12.46 26.50 2.12
C PRO A 268 -11.47 26.51 3.32
N ASP A 269 -11.41 27.62 4.05
CA ASP A 269 -10.47 27.79 5.17
C ASP A 269 -10.61 26.71 6.24
N TRP A 270 -11.84 26.25 6.49
CA TRP A 270 -12.06 25.20 7.48
C TRP A 270 -11.37 23.88 7.13
N THR A 271 -11.30 23.50 5.84
CA THR A 271 -10.62 22.27 5.40
C THR A 271 -9.11 22.38 5.60
N GLN A 272 -8.56 23.56 5.29
CA GLN A 272 -7.13 23.83 5.50
C GLN A 272 -6.78 23.82 6.99
N SER A 273 -7.63 24.42 7.83
CA SER A 273 -7.48 24.41 9.29
C SER A 273 -7.56 22.99 9.88
N VAL A 274 -8.49 22.15 9.41
CA VAL A 274 -8.58 20.73 9.79
C VAL A 274 -7.31 20.00 9.40
N GLY A 275 -6.81 20.16 8.17
CA GLY A 275 -5.57 19.55 7.72
C GLY A 275 -4.37 19.90 8.60
N MET A 276 -4.25 21.16 8.98
CA MET A 276 -3.18 21.64 9.89
C MET A 276 -3.34 21.05 11.30
N ALA A 277 -4.52 21.14 11.88
CA ALA A 277 -4.77 20.65 13.26
C ALA A 277 -4.48 19.14 13.38
N PHE A 278 -4.98 18.34 12.45
CA PHE A 278 -4.73 16.89 12.45
C PHE A 278 -3.25 16.55 12.15
N SER A 279 -2.55 17.34 11.36
CA SER A 279 -1.10 17.19 11.15
C SER A 279 -0.31 17.37 12.46
N LEU A 280 -0.68 18.35 13.28
CA LEU A 280 -0.07 18.55 14.59
C LEU A 280 -0.40 17.42 15.56
N ILE A 281 -1.65 16.95 15.57
CA ILE A 281 -2.09 15.86 16.45
C ILE A 281 -1.37 14.53 16.10
N LEU A 282 -0.98 14.33 14.84
CA LEU A 282 -0.20 13.16 14.41
C LEU A 282 1.15 13.00 15.14
N LEU A 283 1.65 14.04 15.78
CA LEU A 283 2.85 13.95 16.61
C LEU A 283 2.68 12.89 17.72
N ALA A 284 1.53 12.81 18.36
CA ALA A 284 1.27 11.89 19.46
C ALA A 284 1.35 10.40 19.05
N PRO A 285 0.63 9.92 18.01
CA PRO A 285 0.80 8.53 17.56
C PRO A 285 2.18 8.23 17.00
N SER A 286 2.84 9.20 16.31
CA SER A 286 4.20 9.02 15.81
C SER A 286 5.19 8.73 16.94
N TRP A 287 5.11 9.49 18.02
CA TRP A 287 5.92 9.23 19.22
C TRP A 287 5.57 7.92 19.89
N GLY A 288 4.27 7.57 19.95
CA GLY A 288 3.82 6.29 20.48
C GLY A 288 4.42 5.09 19.73
N GLY A 289 4.46 5.15 18.40
CA GLY A 289 5.10 4.14 17.57
C GLY A 289 6.61 4.09 17.75
N MET A 290 7.26 5.24 17.78
CA MET A 290 8.70 5.35 17.97
C MET A 290 9.15 4.79 19.32
N ILE A 291 8.50 5.16 20.42
CA ILE A 291 8.81 4.66 21.77
C ILE A 291 8.66 3.14 21.79
N ASN A 292 7.56 2.60 21.27
CA ASN A 292 7.34 1.15 21.22
C ASN A 292 8.41 0.39 20.40
N GLY A 293 8.99 1.05 19.40
CA GLY A 293 9.98 0.42 18.52
C GLY A 293 11.42 0.51 19.05
N VAL A 294 11.73 1.56 19.82
CA VAL A 294 13.09 1.80 20.34
C VAL A 294 13.32 1.12 21.69
N MET A 295 12.30 1.06 22.55
CA MET A 295 12.36 0.46 23.90
C MET A 295 12.22 -1.07 23.85
#